data_455d034c22e50251cd4c45a7b28757bc
#
_entry.id   455d034c22e50251cd4c45a7b28757bc
#
_cell.length_a   1.000
_cell.length_b   1.000
_cell.length_c   1.000
_cell.angle_alpha   90.00
_cell.angle_beta   90.00
_cell.angle_gamma   90.00
#
_symmetry.space_group_name_H-M   'P 1'
#
loop_
_entity.id
_entity.type
_entity.pdbx_description
1 polymer ?
#
loop_
_entity_poly.entity_id
_entity_poly.type
_entity_poly.pdbx_seq_one_letter_code
_entity_poly.pdbx_strand_id
1 'polypeptide(L)'
;ICGIWAIFVTDNAIEGLKYYLLPDFSKFSFTVFSQAATQVLFSVGIGWGIYETLGANIPKKNNLKSDAILVSICDTGAAILAGFVIIPSAFAGGVDMQSGPSLIFLVMTGIFSKLPGGRLIGICFFLAIVFAVISSLFTFFEISIRTFEDNLKMGRIKATLIIFLIIGAGNIIVSLGFGVLSGIKLPWLDATGISYLGLYDWLDTFTGYILLPLGCLLVCL
;
A
#
# COMPACT_ATOMS: atom_id res chain seq x y z
N ILE A 1 14.67 -4.49 15.59
CA ILE A 1 16.06 -4.99 15.66
C ILE A 1 16.83 -4.54 14.42
N CYS A 2 16.38 -4.86 13.19
CA CYS A 2 17.11 -4.49 11.94
C CYS A 2 17.31 -2.97 11.78
N GLY A 3 16.30 -2.14 12.03
CA GLY A 3 16.41 -0.69 11.95
C GLY A 3 17.34 -0.10 13.01
N ILE A 4 17.26 -0.61 14.22
CA ILE A 4 18.17 -0.20 15.33
C ILE A 4 19.61 -0.57 14.96
N TRP A 5 19.83 -1.75 14.43
CA TRP A 5 21.16 -2.18 13.99
C TRP A 5 21.70 -1.32 12.84
N ALA A 6 20.88 -0.97 11.84
CA ALA A 6 21.28 -0.11 10.74
C ALA A 6 21.73 1.29 11.23
N ILE A 7 21.07 1.84 12.26
CA ILE A 7 21.41 3.12 12.87
C ILE A 7 22.78 3.07 13.57
N PHE A 8 23.14 1.93 14.19
CA PHE A 8 24.42 1.79 14.90
C PHE A 8 25.62 1.47 14.00
N VAL A 9 25.38 0.98 12.78
CA VAL A 9 26.45 0.46 11.90
C VAL A 9 26.78 1.40 10.74
N THR A 10 25.92 2.41 10.45
CA THR A 10 26.13 3.27 9.27
C THR A 10 25.90 4.74 9.64
N ASP A 11 26.89 5.59 9.35
CA ASP A 11 26.83 7.04 9.63
C ASP A 11 25.64 7.75 8.95
N ASN A 12 25.29 7.32 7.74
CA ASN A 12 24.18 7.89 6.97
C ASN A 12 22.78 7.51 7.50
N ALA A 13 22.66 6.48 8.36
CA ALA A 13 21.36 6.08 8.91
C ALA A 13 20.77 7.13 9.86
N ILE A 14 21.62 7.92 10.52
CA ILE A 14 21.19 9.04 11.38
C ILE A 14 20.56 10.15 10.55
N GLU A 15 21.09 10.41 9.35
CA GLU A 15 20.49 11.37 8.41
C GLU A 15 19.13 10.89 7.93
N GLY A 16 18.98 9.60 7.63
CA GLY A 16 17.70 8.98 7.31
C GLY A 16 16.68 9.09 8.43
N LEU A 17 17.12 8.93 9.67
CA LEU A 17 16.25 9.11 10.85
C LEU A 17 15.81 10.57 11.02
N LYS A 18 16.72 11.53 10.83
CA LYS A 18 16.39 12.96 10.83
C LYS A 18 15.42 13.29 9.70
N TYR A 19 15.65 12.81 8.51
CA TYR A 19 14.75 12.98 7.37
C TYR A 19 13.33 12.47 7.66
N TYR A 20 13.22 11.34 8.34
CA TYR A 20 11.93 10.74 8.67
C TYR A 20 11.18 11.47 9.80
N LEU A 21 11.90 11.92 10.83
CA LEU A 21 11.29 12.49 12.04
C LEU A 21 11.14 14.00 12.02
N LEU A 22 11.95 14.71 11.23
CA LEU A 22 11.92 16.16 11.19
C LEU A 22 11.12 16.64 9.99
N PRO A 23 9.87 17.09 10.18
CA PRO A 23 9.04 17.57 9.09
C PRO A 23 9.60 18.89 8.55
N ASP A 24 9.74 18.98 7.24
CA ASP A 24 10.10 20.20 6.54
C ASP A 24 8.81 20.93 6.08
N PHE A 25 8.30 21.80 6.92
CA PHE A 25 7.09 22.58 6.62
C PHE A 25 7.27 23.57 5.47
N SER A 26 8.49 23.86 5.03
CA SER A 26 8.73 24.72 3.86
C SER A 26 8.23 24.10 2.56
N LYS A 27 8.14 22.77 2.52
CA LYS A 27 7.66 21.97 1.37
C LYS A 27 6.17 21.67 1.43
N PHE A 28 5.46 22.18 2.45
CA PHE A 28 4.03 21.94 2.57
C PHE A 28 3.28 22.61 1.41
N SER A 29 2.47 21.83 0.71
CA SER A 29 1.65 22.28 -0.40
C SER A 29 0.30 21.55 -0.39
N PHE A 30 -0.67 22.06 -1.13
CA PHE A 30 -1.96 21.38 -1.27
C PHE A 30 -1.79 19.97 -1.87
N THR A 31 -0.82 19.80 -2.75
CA THR A 31 -0.49 18.49 -3.34
C THR A 31 -0.02 17.51 -2.27
N VAL A 32 0.89 17.93 -1.38
CA VAL A 32 1.37 17.09 -0.26
C VAL A 32 0.23 16.72 0.68
N PHE A 33 -0.65 17.69 0.99
CA PHE A 33 -1.84 17.41 1.80
C PHE A 33 -2.76 16.38 1.14
N SER A 34 -3.05 16.55 -0.16
CA SER A 34 -3.90 15.64 -0.92
C SER A 34 -3.32 14.22 -0.99
N GLN A 35 -2.01 14.10 -1.23
CA GLN A 35 -1.31 12.81 -1.21
C GLN A 35 -1.38 12.13 0.15
N ALA A 36 -1.15 12.88 1.22
CA ALA A 36 -1.24 12.35 2.58
C ALA A 36 -2.68 11.90 2.92
N ALA A 37 -3.69 12.68 2.55
CA ALA A 37 -5.09 12.32 2.73
C ALA A 37 -5.45 11.04 1.95
N THR A 38 -5.05 10.95 0.68
CA THR A 38 -5.23 9.76 -0.15
C THR A 38 -4.57 8.54 0.48
N GLN A 39 -3.33 8.70 1.00
CA GLN A 39 -2.62 7.61 1.67
C GLN A 39 -3.36 7.12 2.93
N VAL A 40 -3.93 8.01 3.73
CA VAL A 40 -4.71 7.63 4.91
C VAL A 40 -5.99 6.87 4.50
N LEU A 41 -6.72 7.37 3.50
CA LEU A 41 -7.92 6.69 2.99
C LEU A 41 -7.58 5.30 2.46
N PHE A 42 -6.47 5.17 1.74
CA PHE A 42 -5.98 3.91 1.19
C PHE A 42 -5.58 2.93 2.30
N SER A 43 -4.77 3.38 3.27
CA SER A 43 -4.21 2.54 4.34
C SER A 43 -5.30 2.01 5.27
N VAL A 44 -6.21 2.89 5.69
CA VAL A 44 -7.35 2.51 6.53
C VAL A 44 -8.40 1.72 5.75
N GLY A 45 -8.43 1.80 4.41
CA GLY A 45 -9.36 1.06 3.57
C GLY A 45 -10.74 1.70 3.42
N ILE A 46 -10.85 3.01 3.63
CA ILE A 46 -12.10 3.75 3.46
C ILE A 46 -12.37 3.95 1.97
N GLY A 47 -13.61 3.75 1.53
CA GLY A 47 -14.03 3.94 0.13
C GLY A 47 -13.85 2.73 -0.78
N TRP A 48 -13.33 1.62 -0.25
CA TRP A 48 -13.18 0.36 -0.97
C TRP A 48 -14.37 -0.61 -0.83
N GLY A 49 -15.38 -0.24 -0.04
CA GLY A 49 -16.48 -1.16 0.31
C GLY A 49 -16.12 -2.24 1.34
N ILE A 50 -14.92 -2.13 1.94
CA ILE A 50 -14.42 -3.10 2.93
C ILE A 50 -15.31 -3.08 4.18
N TYR A 51 -15.54 -1.90 4.72
CA TYR A 51 -16.27 -1.74 5.98
C TYR A 51 -17.75 -2.07 5.84
N GLU A 52 -18.35 -1.78 4.68
CA GLU A 52 -19.74 -2.15 4.37
C GLU A 52 -19.89 -3.67 4.32
N THR A 53 -18.99 -4.33 3.61
CA THR A 53 -19.01 -5.80 3.45
C THR A 53 -18.72 -6.52 4.78
N LEU A 54 -17.70 -6.09 5.51
CA LEU A 54 -17.36 -6.68 6.81
C LEU A 54 -18.40 -6.30 7.88
N GLY A 55 -18.86 -5.05 7.86
CA GLY A 55 -19.85 -4.52 8.82
C GLY A 55 -21.15 -5.28 8.79
N ALA A 56 -21.58 -5.76 7.62
CA ALA A 56 -22.78 -6.60 7.48
C ALA A 56 -22.71 -7.90 8.31
N ASN A 57 -21.50 -8.38 8.62
CA ASN A 57 -21.30 -9.61 9.37
C ASN A 57 -20.94 -9.38 10.86
N ILE A 58 -20.80 -8.13 11.30
CA ILE A 58 -20.45 -7.80 12.69
C ILE A 58 -21.69 -7.93 13.60
N PRO A 59 -21.58 -8.64 14.74
CA PRO A 59 -22.68 -8.70 15.71
C PRO A 59 -23.06 -7.33 16.25
N LYS A 60 -24.35 -7.05 16.37
CA LYS A 60 -24.89 -5.74 16.84
C LYS A 60 -24.40 -5.30 18.23
N LYS A 61 -23.84 -6.21 19.03
CA LYS A 61 -23.29 -5.93 20.36
C LYS A 61 -21.90 -5.31 20.34
N ASN A 62 -21.20 -5.30 19.21
CA ASN A 62 -19.86 -4.77 19.09
C ASN A 62 -19.86 -3.24 19.10
N ASN A 63 -18.84 -2.66 19.70
CA ASN A 63 -18.65 -1.21 19.74
C ASN A 63 -17.80 -0.75 18.56
N LEU A 64 -18.46 -0.43 17.44
CA LEU A 64 -17.80 -0.01 16.19
C LEU A 64 -16.88 1.20 16.39
N LYS A 65 -17.19 2.12 17.31
CA LYS A 65 -16.33 3.28 17.59
C LYS A 65 -14.99 2.86 18.20
N SER A 66 -15.01 1.93 19.14
CA SER A 66 -13.80 1.39 19.75
C SER A 66 -12.96 0.65 18.74
N ASP A 67 -13.60 -0.15 17.89
CA ASP A 67 -12.92 -0.93 16.85
C ASP A 67 -12.27 -0.01 15.81
N ALA A 68 -12.96 1.04 15.37
CA ALA A 68 -12.42 2.02 14.43
C ALA A 68 -11.20 2.77 15.00
N ILE A 69 -11.23 3.17 16.26
CA ILE A 69 -10.09 3.81 16.94
C ILE A 69 -8.92 2.84 17.02
N LEU A 70 -9.18 1.59 17.40
CA LEU A 70 -8.13 0.56 17.52
C LEU A 70 -7.47 0.29 16.17
N VAL A 71 -8.25 0.13 15.11
CA VAL A 71 -7.74 -0.06 13.73
C VAL A 71 -6.86 1.12 13.34
N SER A 72 -7.32 2.36 13.54
CA SER A 72 -6.55 3.55 13.17
C SER A 72 -5.24 3.67 13.93
N ILE A 73 -5.22 3.35 15.24
CA ILE A 73 -4.00 3.37 16.05
C ILE A 73 -3.03 2.27 15.60
N CYS A 74 -3.53 1.06 15.36
CA CYS A 74 -2.70 -0.06 14.91
C CYS A 74 -2.11 0.18 13.53
N ASP A 75 -2.90 0.69 12.57
CA ASP A 75 -2.47 1.03 11.23
C ASP A 75 -1.37 2.10 11.25
N THR A 76 -1.62 3.23 11.91
CA THR A 76 -0.65 4.31 12.06
C THR A 76 0.62 3.84 12.79
N GLY A 77 0.48 3.07 13.86
CA GLY A 77 1.59 2.53 14.61
C GLY A 77 2.46 1.59 13.77
N ALA A 78 1.85 0.70 13.00
CA ALA A 78 2.56 -0.20 12.09
C ALA A 78 3.30 0.56 10.99
N ALA A 79 2.67 1.58 10.39
CA ALA A 79 3.27 2.43 9.37
C ALA A 79 4.50 3.19 9.91
N ILE A 80 4.38 3.79 11.11
CA ILE A 80 5.49 4.49 11.76
C ILE A 80 6.64 3.52 12.05
N LEU A 81 6.36 2.34 12.61
CA LEU A 81 7.39 1.33 12.91
C LEU A 81 8.08 0.83 11.64
N ALA A 82 7.34 0.61 10.56
CA ALA A 82 7.91 0.24 9.27
C ALA A 82 8.83 1.34 8.72
N GLY A 83 8.41 2.61 8.80
CA GLY A 83 9.21 3.76 8.39
C GLY A 83 10.53 3.87 9.17
N PHE A 84 10.53 3.61 10.48
CA PHE A 84 11.74 3.56 11.29
C PHE A 84 12.76 2.50 10.85
N VAL A 85 12.30 1.44 10.21
CA VAL A 85 13.18 0.39 9.70
C VAL A 85 13.65 0.71 8.29
N ILE A 86 12.71 1.06 7.41
CA ILE A 86 12.97 1.17 5.96
C ILE A 86 13.77 2.43 5.63
N ILE A 87 13.38 3.59 6.15
CA ILE A 87 13.97 4.87 5.73
C ILE A 87 15.43 5.04 6.14
N PRO A 88 15.83 4.83 7.42
CA PRO A 88 17.25 4.88 7.76
C PRO A 88 18.08 3.84 7.01
N SER A 89 17.47 2.69 6.73
CA SER A 89 18.13 1.62 6.01
C SER A 89 18.36 1.96 4.53
N ALA A 90 17.43 2.66 3.90
CA ALA A 90 17.57 3.15 2.53
C ALA A 90 18.66 4.21 2.42
N PHE A 91 18.73 5.15 3.37
CA PHE A 91 19.82 6.12 3.47
C PHE A 91 21.17 5.44 3.63
N ALA A 92 21.26 4.45 4.52
CA ALA A 92 22.46 3.65 4.70
C ALA A 92 22.89 2.89 3.44
N GLY A 93 21.94 2.46 2.63
CA GLY A 93 22.16 1.78 1.35
C GLY A 93 22.41 2.70 0.16
N GLY A 94 22.26 4.03 0.31
CA GLY A 94 22.37 4.98 -0.80
C GLY A 94 21.32 4.79 -1.89
N VAL A 95 20.14 4.27 -1.53
CA VAL A 95 19.05 3.99 -2.48
C VAL A 95 18.12 5.19 -2.58
N ASP A 96 17.68 5.49 -3.80
CA ASP A 96 16.72 6.56 -4.05
C ASP A 96 15.38 6.24 -3.38
N MET A 97 14.92 7.19 -2.55
CA MET A 97 13.64 7.11 -1.83
C MET A 97 12.41 7.07 -2.75
N GLN A 98 12.56 7.50 -4.00
CA GLN A 98 11.47 7.54 -4.98
C GLN A 98 11.36 6.25 -5.81
N SER A 99 12.11 5.21 -5.46
CA SER A 99 12.13 3.94 -6.19
C SER A 99 10.84 3.11 -6.08
N GLY A 100 9.82 3.62 -5.37
CA GLY A 100 8.54 2.92 -5.21
C GLY A 100 8.66 1.55 -4.52
N PRO A 101 7.88 0.54 -4.96
CA PRO A 101 7.89 -0.81 -4.35
C PRO A 101 9.26 -1.49 -4.37
N SER A 102 10.12 -1.16 -5.33
CA SER A 102 11.48 -1.70 -5.42
C SER A 102 12.36 -1.31 -4.23
N LEU A 103 12.04 -0.20 -3.54
CA LEU A 103 12.73 0.23 -2.33
C LEU A 103 12.76 -0.89 -1.28
N ILE A 104 11.62 -1.51 -1.00
CA ILE A 104 11.50 -2.58 0.01
C ILE A 104 12.36 -3.78 -0.41
N PHE A 105 12.27 -4.21 -1.67
CA PHE A 105 12.97 -5.40 -2.14
C PHE A 105 14.49 -5.18 -2.24
N LEU A 106 14.93 -4.07 -2.80
CA LEU A 106 16.36 -3.77 -2.98
C LEU A 106 17.05 -3.43 -1.65
N VAL A 107 16.45 -2.54 -0.85
CA VAL A 107 17.05 -2.09 0.41
C VAL A 107 17.10 -3.21 1.41
N MET A 108 15.97 -3.89 1.66
CA MET A 108 15.92 -4.92 2.69
C MET A 108 16.79 -6.13 2.34
N THR A 109 16.85 -6.52 1.07
CA THR A 109 17.75 -7.60 0.63
C THR A 109 19.23 -7.22 0.84
N GLY A 110 19.61 -5.98 0.50
CA GLY A 110 20.95 -5.46 0.72
C GLY A 110 21.35 -5.42 2.20
N ILE A 111 20.42 -5.07 3.09
CA ILE A 111 20.65 -5.04 4.54
C ILE A 111 20.80 -6.45 5.09
N PHE A 112 19.89 -7.36 4.75
CA PHE A 112 19.92 -8.73 5.24
C PHE A 112 21.19 -9.46 4.81
N SER A 113 21.76 -9.13 3.65
CA SER A 113 23.02 -9.72 3.20
C SER A 113 24.22 -9.35 4.08
N LYS A 114 24.15 -8.20 4.79
CA LYS A 114 25.24 -7.69 5.66
C LYS A 114 25.06 -8.05 7.14
N LEU A 115 23.88 -8.57 7.53
CA LEU A 115 23.58 -8.91 8.92
C LEU A 115 24.06 -10.32 9.30
N PRO A 116 24.62 -10.51 10.51
CA PRO A 116 24.83 -11.85 11.04
C PRO A 116 23.44 -12.51 11.25
N GLY A 117 23.20 -13.67 10.62
CA GLY A 117 21.88 -14.32 10.61
C GLY A 117 20.84 -13.63 9.72
N GLY A 118 21.24 -12.67 8.89
CA GLY A 118 20.34 -11.90 8.04
C GLY A 118 19.52 -12.73 7.06
N ARG A 119 20.02 -13.91 6.67
CA ARG A 119 19.25 -14.84 5.82
C ARG A 119 17.96 -15.30 6.50
N LEU A 120 18.02 -15.66 7.78
CA LEU A 120 16.83 -16.09 8.54
C LEU A 120 15.87 -14.92 8.76
N ILE A 121 16.42 -13.76 9.14
CA ILE A 121 15.64 -12.54 9.34
C ILE A 121 14.95 -12.13 8.04
N GLY A 122 15.65 -12.20 6.91
CA GLY A 122 15.11 -11.91 5.59
C GLY A 122 13.97 -12.85 5.20
N ILE A 123 14.12 -14.15 5.44
CA ILE A 123 13.05 -15.12 5.19
C ILE A 123 11.81 -14.77 6.03
N CYS A 124 11.96 -14.51 7.32
CA CYS A 124 10.85 -14.14 8.19
C CYS A 124 10.18 -12.83 7.75
N PHE A 125 10.97 -11.84 7.33
CA PHE A 125 10.46 -10.56 6.84
C PHE A 125 9.63 -10.72 5.57
N PHE A 126 10.16 -11.41 4.56
CA PHE A 126 9.43 -11.61 3.30
C PHE A 126 8.23 -12.53 3.47
N LEU A 127 8.29 -13.54 4.35
CA LEU A 127 7.11 -14.34 4.70
C LEU A 127 6.03 -13.49 5.36
N ALA A 128 6.39 -12.57 6.26
CA ALA A 128 5.43 -11.66 6.87
C ALA A 128 4.75 -10.77 5.82
N ILE A 129 5.51 -10.25 4.84
CA ILE A 129 4.94 -9.49 3.71
C ILE A 129 3.97 -10.37 2.91
N VAL A 130 4.34 -11.60 2.58
CA VAL A 130 3.47 -12.53 1.83
C VAL A 130 2.16 -12.76 2.58
N PHE A 131 2.20 -13.03 3.89
CA PHE A 131 0.98 -13.19 4.69
C PHE A 131 0.13 -11.92 4.74
N ALA A 132 0.75 -10.76 4.86
CA ALA A 132 0.04 -9.48 4.83
C ALA A 132 -0.67 -9.25 3.48
N VAL A 133 0.01 -9.52 2.37
CA VAL A 133 -0.56 -9.42 1.02
C VAL A 133 -1.72 -10.40 0.84
N ILE A 134 -1.56 -11.67 1.26
CA ILE A 134 -2.61 -12.68 1.13
C ILE A 134 -3.85 -12.28 1.92
N SER A 135 -3.71 -11.77 3.15
CA SER A 135 -4.86 -11.32 3.96
C SER A 135 -5.62 -10.18 3.29
N SER A 136 -4.91 -9.20 2.72
CA SER A 136 -5.51 -8.10 1.97
C SER A 136 -6.22 -8.57 0.71
N LEU A 137 -5.60 -9.48 -0.05
CA LEU A 137 -6.21 -10.07 -1.25
C LEU A 137 -7.52 -10.78 -0.93
N PHE A 138 -7.59 -11.57 0.14
CA PHE A 138 -8.83 -12.22 0.55
C PHE A 138 -9.95 -11.23 0.79
N THR A 139 -9.67 -10.09 1.43
CA THR A 139 -10.64 -9.04 1.68
C THR A 139 -11.18 -8.45 0.37
N PHE A 140 -10.30 -8.08 -0.56
CA PHE A 140 -10.70 -7.54 -1.85
C PHE A 140 -11.48 -8.54 -2.71
N PHE A 141 -11.08 -9.81 -2.69
CA PHE A 141 -11.84 -10.87 -3.37
C PHE A 141 -13.23 -11.03 -2.78
N GLU A 142 -13.37 -11.06 -1.45
CA GLU A 142 -14.66 -11.21 -0.79
C GLU A 142 -15.62 -10.07 -1.11
N ILE A 143 -15.15 -8.81 -1.10
CA ILE A 143 -15.95 -7.64 -1.49
C ILE A 143 -16.47 -7.80 -2.90
N SER A 144 -15.57 -8.13 -3.84
CA SER A 144 -15.92 -8.28 -5.25
C SER A 144 -16.91 -9.43 -5.47
N ILE A 145 -16.68 -10.57 -4.82
CA ILE A 145 -17.56 -11.74 -4.90
C ILE A 145 -18.95 -11.40 -4.37
N ARG A 146 -19.05 -10.76 -3.18
CA ARG A 146 -20.32 -10.33 -2.60
C ARG A 146 -21.09 -9.39 -3.52
N THR A 147 -20.39 -8.43 -4.13
CA THR A 147 -21.00 -7.50 -5.08
C THR A 147 -21.65 -8.24 -6.27
N PHE A 148 -21.01 -9.30 -6.78
CA PHE A 148 -21.56 -10.12 -7.88
C PHE A 148 -22.70 -11.04 -7.40
N GLU A 149 -22.61 -11.60 -6.18
CA GLU A 149 -23.67 -12.40 -5.60
C GLU A 149 -24.95 -11.56 -5.40
N ASP A 150 -24.81 -10.37 -4.80
CA ASP A 150 -25.96 -9.54 -4.42
C ASP A 150 -26.59 -8.82 -5.62
N ASN A 151 -25.80 -8.23 -6.51
CA ASN A 151 -26.31 -7.45 -7.63
C ASN A 151 -26.71 -8.30 -8.85
N LEU A 152 -25.93 -9.34 -9.15
CA LEU A 152 -26.17 -10.19 -10.32
C LEU A 152 -26.90 -11.50 -9.97
N LYS A 153 -27.17 -11.71 -8.66
CA LYS A 153 -27.82 -12.93 -8.13
C LYS A 153 -27.15 -14.22 -8.61
N MET A 154 -25.84 -14.18 -8.72
CA MET A 154 -25.01 -15.30 -9.16
C MET A 154 -24.67 -16.20 -7.98
N GLY A 155 -24.54 -17.49 -8.22
CA GLY A 155 -24.03 -18.41 -7.21
C GLY A 155 -22.55 -18.14 -6.91
N ARG A 156 -22.15 -18.31 -5.64
CA ARG A 156 -20.80 -18.00 -5.12
C ARG A 156 -19.65 -18.56 -5.96
N ILE A 157 -19.76 -19.82 -6.41
CA ILE A 157 -18.71 -20.46 -7.22
C ILE A 157 -18.52 -19.73 -8.55
N LYS A 158 -19.62 -19.36 -9.23
CA LYS A 158 -19.54 -18.63 -10.50
C LYS A 158 -18.97 -17.23 -10.31
N ALA A 159 -19.43 -16.51 -9.29
CA ALA A 159 -18.90 -15.19 -8.95
C ALA A 159 -17.41 -15.26 -8.66
N THR A 160 -16.95 -16.23 -7.84
CA THR A 160 -15.54 -16.43 -7.53
C THR A 160 -14.69 -16.68 -8.77
N LEU A 161 -15.13 -17.55 -9.68
CA LEU A 161 -14.39 -17.84 -10.91
C LEU A 161 -14.28 -16.62 -11.83
N ILE A 162 -15.36 -15.86 -12.00
CA ILE A 162 -15.36 -14.66 -12.84
C ILE A 162 -14.41 -13.61 -12.24
N ILE A 163 -14.52 -13.33 -10.94
CA ILE A 163 -13.66 -12.36 -10.26
C ILE A 163 -12.19 -12.80 -10.31
N PHE A 164 -11.91 -14.08 -10.11
CA PHE A 164 -10.55 -14.61 -10.22
C PHE A 164 -9.97 -14.40 -11.63
N LEU A 165 -10.76 -14.63 -12.68
CA LEU A 165 -10.33 -14.39 -14.06
C LEU A 165 -10.09 -12.90 -14.35
N ILE A 166 -11.00 -12.02 -13.89
CA ILE A 166 -10.87 -10.56 -14.10
C ILE A 166 -9.63 -10.03 -13.39
N ILE A 167 -9.49 -10.33 -12.10
CA ILE A 167 -8.35 -9.86 -11.29
C ILE A 167 -7.04 -10.50 -11.79
N GLY A 168 -7.07 -11.79 -12.14
CA GLY A 168 -5.92 -12.50 -12.69
C GLY A 168 -5.45 -11.90 -14.01
N ALA A 169 -6.35 -11.62 -14.94
CA ALA A 169 -6.02 -10.95 -16.19
C ALA A 169 -5.46 -9.54 -15.96
N GLY A 170 -6.09 -8.76 -15.07
CA GLY A 170 -5.61 -7.44 -14.69
C GLY A 170 -4.19 -7.48 -14.11
N ASN A 171 -3.92 -8.42 -13.19
CA ASN A 171 -2.60 -8.59 -12.61
C ASN A 171 -1.53 -8.97 -13.65
N ILE A 172 -1.87 -9.82 -14.62
CA ILE A 172 -0.95 -10.16 -15.73
C ILE A 172 -0.61 -8.91 -16.52
N ILE A 173 -1.61 -8.09 -16.89
CA ILE A 173 -1.41 -6.85 -17.66
C ILE A 173 -0.50 -5.88 -16.88
N VAL A 174 -0.78 -5.67 -15.59
CA VAL A 174 0.04 -4.79 -14.73
C VAL A 174 1.46 -5.32 -14.60
N SER A 175 1.62 -6.63 -14.41
CA SER A 175 2.95 -7.27 -14.32
C SER A 175 3.75 -7.12 -15.61
N LEU A 176 3.12 -7.23 -16.75
CA LEU A 176 3.74 -6.98 -18.07
C LEU A 176 4.16 -5.51 -18.22
N GLY A 177 3.48 -4.59 -17.54
CA GLY A 177 3.84 -3.17 -17.48
C GLY A 177 5.23 -2.90 -16.90
N PHE A 178 5.74 -3.75 -16.01
CA PHE A 178 7.11 -3.67 -15.51
C PHE A 178 8.17 -4.28 -16.45
N GLY A 179 7.75 -5.02 -17.48
CA GLY A 179 8.63 -5.74 -18.40
C GLY A 179 8.35 -5.37 -19.84
N VAL A 180 7.69 -6.26 -20.57
CA VAL A 180 7.45 -6.15 -22.03
C VAL A 180 6.67 -4.89 -22.41
N LEU A 181 5.74 -4.45 -21.56
CA LEU A 181 4.90 -3.27 -21.80
C LEU A 181 5.42 -1.99 -21.13
N SER A 182 6.65 -1.99 -20.61
CA SER A 182 7.26 -0.82 -19.94
C SER A 182 7.41 0.41 -20.85
N GLY A 183 7.41 0.19 -22.18
CA GLY A 183 7.41 1.27 -23.17
C GLY A 183 6.07 1.99 -23.34
N ILE A 184 4.97 1.42 -22.82
CA ILE A 184 3.65 2.05 -22.90
C ILE A 184 3.56 3.13 -21.83
N LYS A 185 3.41 4.38 -22.28
CA LYS A 185 3.20 5.54 -21.42
C LYS A 185 1.85 6.15 -21.69
N LEU A 186 1.07 6.34 -20.63
CA LEU A 186 -0.29 6.90 -20.70
C LEU A 186 -0.27 8.36 -20.22
N PRO A 187 -1.02 9.26 -20.86
CA PRO A 187 -1.08 10.65 -20.45
C PRO A 187 -1.82 10.79 -19.12
N TRP A 188 -1.31 11.64 -18.26
CA TRP A 188 -1.93 12.03 -17.00
C TRP A 188 -1.90 13.55 -16.87
N LEU A 189 -3.02 14.15 -16.51
CA LEU A 189 -3.12 15.60 -16.29
C LEU A 189 -2.85 15.87 -14.80
N ASP A 190 -1.77 16.57 -14.52
CA ASP A 190 -1.43 17.04 -13.19
C ASP A 190 -1.43 18.59 -13.13
N ALA A 191 -1.10 19.14 -11.95
CA ALA A 191 -1.08 20.60 -11.74
C ALA A 191 -0.03 21.34 -12.61
N THR A 192 0.94 20.60 -13.18
CA THR A 192 2.04 21.14 -13.99
C THR A 192 1.80 20.95 -15.50
N GLY A 193 0.78 20.20 -15.88
CA GLY A 193 0.44 19.90 -17.26
C GLY A 193 0.22 18.43 -17.54
N ILE A 194 0.47 17.99 -18.78
CA ILE A 194 0.34 16.57 -19.16
C ILE A 194 1.68 15.86 -18.90
N SER A 195 1.68 14.94 -17.96
CA SER A 195 2.76 14.00 -17.71
C SER A 195 2.46 12.64 -18.37
N TYR A 196 3.49 11.82 -18.58
CA TYR A 196 3.35 10.48 -19.17
C TYR A 196 3.81 9.44 -18.15
N LEU A 197 2.87 8.67 -17.64
CA LEU A 197 3.10 7.65 -16.62
C LEU A 197 3.18 6.25 -17.23
N GLY A 198 3.97 5.38 -16.64
CA GLY A 198 3.93 3.96 -16.92
C GLY A 198 2.57 3.35 -16.59
N LEU A 199 2.27 2.18 -17.13
CA LEU A 199 0.95 1.54 -16.94
C LEU A 199 0.60 1.33 -15.46
N TYR A 200 1.54 0.86 -14.66
CA TYR A 200 1.35 0.69 -13.22
C TYR A 200 1.09 2.02 -12.51
N ASP A 201 1.98 3.00 -12.72
CA ASP A 201 1.89 4.32 -12.08
C ASP A 201 0.59 5.05 -12.46
N TRP A 202 0.15 4.88 -13.71
CA TRP A 202 -1.09 5.46 -14.19
C TRP A 202 -2.30 4.85 -13.50
N LEU A 203 -2.36 3.51 -13.37
CA LEU A 203 -3.44 2.81 -12.68
C LEU A 203 -3.46 3.15 -11.18
N ASP A 204 -2.29 3.19 -10.55
CA ASP A 204 -2.15 3.56 -9.14
C ASP A 204 -2.64 4.99 -8.88
N THR A 205 -2.20 5.94 -9.71
CA THR A 205 -2.60 7.34 -9.64
C THR A 205 -4.10 7.50 -9.90
N PHE A 206 -4.64 6.84 -10.92
CA PHE A 206 -6.08 6.89 -11.23
C PHE A 206 -6.92 6.34 -10.09
N THR A 207 -6.51 5.21 -9.53
CA THR A 207 -7.21 4.58 -8.41
C THR A 207 -7.13 5.42 -7.15
N GLY A 208 -5.95 5.91 -6.80
CA GLY A 208 -5.71 6.68 -5.58
C GLY A 208 -6.32 8.07 -5.60
N TYR A 209 -6.18 8.81 -6.70
CA TYR A 209 -6.64 10.21 -6.77
C TYR A 209 -8.08 10.39 -7.25
N ILE A 210 -8.66 9.41 -7.94
CA ILE A 210 -10.02 9.53 -8.48
C ILE A 210 -10.94 8.51 -7.85
N LEU A 211 -10.67 7.22 -8.00
CA LEU A 211 -11.62 6.19 -7.58
C LEU A 211 -11.79 6.12 -6.07
N LEU A 212 -10.71 6.24 -5.31
CA LEU A 212 -10.76 6.15 -3.87
C LEU A 212 -11.51 7.33 -3.21
N PRO A 213 -11.20 8.61 -3.50
CA PRO A 213 -11.97 9.74 -2.97
C PRO A 213 -13.43 9.71 -3.43
N LEU A 214 -13.70 9.30 -4.67
CA LEU A 214 -15.06 9.15 -5.17
C LEU A 214 -15.81 8.05 -4.41
N GLY A 215 -15.18 6.91 -4.15
CA GLY A 215 -15.72 5.85 -3.33
C GLY A 215 -16.05 6.31 -1.92
N CYS A 216 -15.13 7.05 -1.29
CA CYS A 216 -15.39 7.65 0.04
C CYS A 216 -16.59 8.59 0.04
N LEU A 217 -16.71 9.43 -1.00
CA LEU A 217 -17.84 10.34 -1.14
C LEU A 217 -19.17 9.57 -1.28
N LEU A 218 -19.19 8.53 -2.11
CA LEU A 218 -20.39 7.70 -2.34
C LEU A 218 -20.82 6.93 -1.09
N VAL A 219 -19.88 6.50 -0.27
CA VAL A 219 -20.18 5.82 1.01
C VAL A 219 -20.75 6.79 2.04
N CYS A 220 -20.39 8.08 1.98
CA CYS A 220 -20.90 9.11 2.89
C CYS A 220 -22.27 9.67 2.50
N LEU A 221 -22.76 9.41 1.28
CA LEU A 221 -24.06 9.86 0.77
C LEU A 221 -25.15 8.83 1.00
#